data_50c09da29d4b0f56344fbde45c76fdaf
#
_entry.id   50c09da29d4b0f56344fbde45c76fdaf
#
_cell.length_a   1.000
_cell.length_b   1.000
_cell.length_c   1.000
_cell.angle_alpha   90.00
_cell.angle_beta   90.00
_cell.angle_gamma   90.00
#
_symmetry.space_group_name_H-M   'P 1'
#
loop_
_entity.id
_entity.type
_entity.pdbx_description
1 polymer ?
#
loop_
_entity_poly.entity_id
_entity_poly.type
_entity_poly.pdbx_seq_one_letter_code
_entity_poly.pdbx_strand_id
1 'polypeptide(L)'
;MLSKFDKILLDVSGTLYSNKKETLNGSKEFLKNYYQKIIIFSNIWSKTGLELKEELFNIFNVPIPDVITSLDLLLKFLEKKSYKTIFHYGQENVTNKIKPFVGNIVNDISEEDIDAIIFTSLVDSEWIKRTESALNLIIKTDADILLGNPDRISPEPPFNFTGTLILDSLLNLSNILENKRIAKEFGKPHLTREMIKVKKDEKLVVIGDNPWTDIALGNNLECKSILISSKSDLIQDAPSPSLSIKSLEEIL
;
A
#
# COMPACT_ATOMS: atom_id res chain seq x y z
N MET A 1 -5.07 -26.88 6.48
CA MET A 1 -6.08 -25.80 6.47
C MET A 1 -6.11 -25.04 5.12
N LEU A 2 -4.98 -24.62 4.60
CA LEU A 2 -4.85 -23.81 3.38
C LEU A 2 -4.98 -24.56 2.06
N SER A 3 -5.02 -25.90 2.08
CA SER A 3 -5.16 -26.74 0.89
C SER A 3 -6.42 -26.43 0.05
N LYS A 4 -7.48 -25.96 0.70
CA LYS A 4 -8.77 -25.62 0.06
C LYS A 4 -8.77 -24.31 -0.72
N PHE A 5 -7.74 -23.47 -0.60
CA PHE A 5 -7.61 -22.22 -1.31
C PHE A 5 -6.71 -22.40 -2.54
N ASP A 6 -7.08 -21.73 -3.63
CA ASP A 6 -6.32 -21.74 -4.88
C ASP A 6 -5.22 -20.68 -4.86
N LYS A 7 -5.50 -19.54 -4.21
CA LYS A 7 -4.57 -18.40 -4.05
C LYS A 7 -4.52 -17.89 -2.62
N ILE A 8 -3.33 -17.43 -2.24
CA ILE A 8 -3.02 -16.82 -0.95
C ILE A 8 -2.44 -15.44 -1.23
N LEU A 9 -3.14 -14.38 -0.89
CA LEU A 9 -2.59 -13.04 -0.88
C LEU A 9 -1.93 -12.79 0.46
N LEU A 10 -0.62 -12.62 0.44
CA LEU A 10 0.23 -12.56 1.64
C LEU A 10 0.85 -11.18 1.78
N ASP A 11 0.63 -10.55 2.94
CA ASP A 11 1.33 -9.34 3.32
C ASP A 11 2.80 -9.61 3.69
N VAL A 12 3.57 -8.55 3.89
CA VAL A 12 5.02 -8.59 4.12
C VAL A 12 5.41 -8.13 5.52
N SER A 13 5.20 -6.85 5.82
CA SER A 13 5.63 -6.23 7.07
C SER A 13 4.71 -6.64 8.21
N GLY A 14 5.27 -7.14 9.33
CA GLY A 14 4.45 -7.70 10.43
C GLY A 14 3.91 -9.10 10.16
N THR A 15 4.09 -9.62 8.94
CA THR A 15 3.60 -10.93 8.48
C THR A 15 4.73 -11.89 8.17
N LEU A 16 5.70 -11.50 7.35
CA LEU A 16 6.88 -12.29 7.00
C LEU A 16 8.10 -11.89 7.82
N TYR A 17 8.26 -10.60 8.09
CA TYR A 17 9.32 -10.05 8.93
C TYR A 17 8.81 -8.85 9.74
N SER A 18 9.50 -8.56 10.85
CA SER A 18 9.24 -7.38 11.70
C SER A 18 9.75 -6.08 11.06
N ASN A 19 9.40 -4.92 11.64
CA ASN A 19 9.97 -3.62 11.24
C ASN A 19 11.51 -3.57 11.33
N LYS A 20 12.12 -4.44 12.14
CA LYS A 20 13.58 -4.61 12.22
C LYS A 20 14.14 -5.57 11.17
N LYS A 21 13.29 -6.07 10.26
CA LYS A 21 13.61 -7.09 9.25
C LYS A 21 14.06 -8.43 9.82
N GLU A 22 13.69 -8.72 11.05
CA GLU A 22 13.83 -10.05 11.64
C GLU A 22 12.71 -10.94 11.11
N THR A 23 13.06 -12.14 10.65
CA THR A 23 12.08 -13.09 10.11
C THR A 23 11.13 -13.58 11.20
N LEU A 24 9.84 -13.64 10.90
CA LEU A 24 8.83 -14.14 11.82
C LEU A 24 8.68 -15.67 11.71
N ASN A 25 8.20 -16.28 12.81
CA ASN A 25 8.09 -17.73 12.93
C ASN A 25 7.22 -18.35 11.81
N GLY A 26 7.78 -19.38 11.16
CA GLY A 26 7.10 -20.11 10.08
C GLY A 26 7.18 -19.44 8.72
N SER A 27 7.66 -18.19 8.59
CA SER A 27 7.64 -17.43 7.34
C SER A 27 8.40 -18.11 6.20
N LYS A 28 9.60 -18.62 6.48
CA LYS A 28 10.45 -19.28 5.47
C LYS A 28 9.83 -20.59 4.98
N GLU A 29 9.34 -21.39 5.88
CA GLU A 29 8.65 -22.66 5.60
C GLU A 29 7.35 -22.42 4.86
N PHE A 30 6.61 -21.38 5.24
CA PHE A 30 5.38 -20.98 4.59
C PHE A 30 5.61 -20.60 3.12
N LEU A 31 6.62 -19.78 2.85
CA LEU A 31 7.00 -19.39 1.47
C LEU A 31 7.37 -20.62 0.64
N LYS A 32 8.09 -21.60 1.20
CA LYS A 32 8.43 -22.84 0.49
C LYS A 32 7.21 -23.71 0.20
N ASN A 33 6.39 -23.96 1.23
CA ASN A 33 5.29 -24.93 1.14
C ASN A 33 4.16 -24.46 0.23
N TYR A 34 3.93 -23.14 0.17
CA TYR A 34 2.82 -22.53 -0.58
C TYR A 34 3.25 -21.68 -1.77
N TYR A 35 4.52 -21.76 -2.19
CA TYR A 35 5.12 -20.95 -3.25
C TYR A 35 4.21 -20.73 -4.47
N GLN A 36 3.61 -21.81 -5.01
CA GLN A 36 2.78 -21.75 -6.22
C GLN A 36 1.42 -21.08 -6.03
N LYS A 37 0.98 -20.95 -4.78
CA LYS A 37 -0.32 -20.34 -4.45
C LYS A 37 -0.19 -18.89 -3.99
N ILE A 38 0.99 -18.48 -3.53
CA ILE A 38 1.21 -17.16 -2.93
C ILE A 38 1.33 -16.10 -4.00
N ILE A 39 0.65 -14.98 -3.76
CA ILE A 39 0.91 -13.68 -4.35
C ILE A 39 1.26 -12.75 -3.18
N ILE A 40 2.44 -12.18 -3.18
CA ILE A 40 2.85 -11.21 -2.16
C ILE A 40 2.34 -9.84 -2.57
N PHE A 41 1.68 -9.15 -1.65
CA PHE A 41 1.29 -7.75 -1.84
C PHE A 41 1.65 -6.90 -0.63
N SER A 42 2.34 -5.79 -0.88
CA SER A 42 2.70 -4.82 0.16
C SER A 42 2.27 -3.40 -0.22
N ASN A 43 1.78 -2.64 0.77
CA ASN A 43 1.52 -1.21 0.62
C ASN A 43 2.80 -0.36 0.59
N ILE A 44 3.97 -0.99 0.43
CA ILE A 44 5.22 -0.27 0.31
C ILE A 44 5.23 0.65 -0.91
N TRP A 45 5.49 1.92 -0.65
CA TRP A 45 5.48 2.99 -1.66
C TRP A 45 6.87 3.32 -2.22
N SER A 46 7.93 2.86 -1.57
CA SER A 46 9.33 3.21 -1.90
C SER A 46 10.03 2.19 -2.78
N LYS A 47 9.44 1.02 -2.98
CA LYS A 47 10.00 -0.09 -3.76
C LYS A 47 9.00 -0.65 -4.75
N THR A 48 9.50 -1.01 -5.93
CA THR A 48 8.76 -1.84 -6.88
C THR A 48 8.70 -3.29 -6.39
N GLY A 49 7.78 -4.08 -6.95
CA GLY A 49 7.68 -5.51 -6.64
C GLY A 49 8.97 -6.26 -6.96
N LEU A 50 9.70 -5.87 -8.00
CA LEU A 50 10.99 -6.47 -8.33
C LEU A 50 12.04 -6.21 -7.25
N GLU A 51 12.18 -4.97 -6.78
CA GLU A 51 13.10 -4.59 -5.71
C GLU A 51 12.75 -5.28 -4.39
N LEU A 52 11.46 -5.38 -4.08
CA LEU A 52 11.01 -6.06 -2.87
C LEU A 52 11.21 -7.57 -2.98
N LYS A 53 11.02 -8.17 -4.14
CA LYS A 53 11.28 -9.59 -4.40
C LYS A 53 12.74 -9.95 -4.18
N GLU A 54 13.66 -9.11 -4.66
CA GLU A 54 15.11 -9.28 -4.44
C GLU A 54 15.46 -9.15 -2.95
N GLU A 55 14.91 -8.18 -2.25
CA GLU A 55 15.10 -8.03 -0.80
C GLU A 55 14.62 -9.27 -0.02
N LEU A 56 13.41 -9.76 -0.34
CA LEU A 56 12.86 -10.95 0.29
C LEU A 56 13.71 -12.19 0.01
N PHE A 57 14.23 -12.32 -1.22
CA PHE A 57 15.16 -13.40 -1.54
C PHE A 57 16.41 -13.35 -0.67
N ASN A 58 16.99 -12.18 -0.49
CA ASN A 58 18.18 -11.99 0.35
C ASN A 58 17.92 -12.30 1.84
N ILE A 59 16.72 -11.98 2.34
CA ILE A 59 16.34 -12.25 3.73
C ILE A 59 16.08 -13.73 3.95
N PHE A 60 15.26 -14.36 3.10
CA PHE A 60 14.78 -15.74 3.33
C PHE A 60 15.63 -16.81 2.69
N ASN A 61 16.44 -16.48 1.68
CA ASN A 61 17.22 -17.43 0.88
C ASN A 61 16.36 -18.60 0.36
N VAL A 62 15.21 -18.30 -0.19
CA VAL A 62 14.28 -19.21 -0.87
C VAL A 62 13.67 -18.53 -2.09
N PRO A 63 13.17 -19.28 -3.08
CA PRO A 63 12.44 -18.68 -4.20
C PRO A 63 11.27 -17.83 -3.68
N ILE A 64 11.14 -16.61 -4.20
CA ILE A 64 10.07 -15.69 -3.82
C ILE A 64 9.00 -15.67 -4.93
N PRO A 65 7.71 -15.83 -4.57
CA PRO A 65 6.60 -15.78 -5.53
C PRO A 65 6.49 -14.41 -6.21
N ASP A 66 5.41 -14.19 -6.95
CA ASP A 66 5.11 -12.87 -7.51
C ASP A 66 4.88 -11.86 -6.41
N VAL A 67 5.52 -10.69 -6.55
CA VAL A 67 5.43 -9.57 -5.62
C VAL A 67 4.84 -8.38 -6.35
N ILE A 68 3.84 -7.77 -5.75
CA ILE A 68 3.20 -6.54 -6.24
C ILE A 68 3.21 -5.53 -5.09
N THR A 69 3.51 -4.28 -5.41
CA THR A 69 3.51 -3.18 -4.44
C THR A 69 2.48 -2.11 -4.81
N SER A 70 2.14 -1.25 -3.86
CA SER A 70 1.32 -0.08 -4.16
C SER A 70 1.98 0.85 -5.17
N LEU A 71 3.33 0.93 -5.15
CA LEU A 71 4.08 1.68 -6.15
C LEU A 71 3.90 1.10 -7.56
N ASP A 72 3.95 -0.23 -7.75
CA ASP A 72 3.72 -0.83 -9.07
C ASP A 72 2.34 -0.47 -9.64
N LEU A 73 1.31 -0.47 -8.78
CA LEU A 73 -0.04 -0.10 -9.20
C LEU A 73 -0.13 1.37 -9.60
N LEU A 74 0.51 2.26 -8.84
CA LEU A 74 0.60 3.67 -9.15
C LEU A 74 1.32 3.88 -10.49
N LEU A 75 2.51 3.31 -10.67
CA LEU A 75 3.31 3.44 -11.90
C LEU A 75 2.53 2.94 -13.13
N LYS A 76 1.90 1.77 -13.02
CA LYS A 76 1.04 1.22 -14.09
C LYS A 76 -0.16 2.12 -14.42
N PHE A 77 -0.71 2.80 -13.43
CA PHE A 77 -1.79 3.77 -13.65
C PHE A 77 -1.26 5.02 -14.37
N LEU A 78 -0.12 5.56 -13.94
CA LEU A 78 0.52 6.72 -14.56
C LEU A 78 0.87 6.46 -16.04
N GLU A 79 1.43 5.29 -16.34
CA GLU A 79 1.72 4.85 -17.72
C GLU A 79 0.49 4.94 -18.63
N LYS A 80 -0.68 4.53 -18.13
CA LYS A 80 -1.94 4.56 -18.89
C LYS A 80 -2.52 5.96 -19.04
N LYS A 81 -2.29 6.84 -18.09
CA LYS A 81 -2.87 8.19 -18.05
C LYS A 81 -2.09 9.22 -18.85
N SER A 82 -0.77 9.04 -18.97
CA SER A 82 0.12 9.96 -19.73
C SER A 82 -0.01 11.42 -19.29
N TYR A 83 0.01 11.68 -17.96
CA TYR A 83 -0.03 13.03 -17.42
C TYR A 83 1.16 13.86 -17.91
N LYS A 84 0.92 15.12 -18.27
CA LYS A 84 1.94 16.05 -18.74
C LYS A 84 2.70 16.68 -17.58
N THR A 85 1.97 17.19 -16.59
CA THR A 85 2.55 17.87 -15.43
C THR A 85 1.93 17.35 -14.14
N ILE A 86 2.75 16.97 -13.20
CA ILE A 86 2.30 16.52 -11.89
C ILE A 86 3.03 17.24 -10.77
N PHE A 87 2.38 17.31 -9.61
CA PHE A 87 3.01 17.62 -8.33
C PHE A 87 3.17 16.35 -7.52
N HIS A 88 4.39 16.04 -7.06
CA HIS A 88 4.65 14.85 -6.24
C HIS A 88 4.96 15.23 -4.80
N TYR A 89 4.09 14.86 -3.86
CA TYR A 89 4.30 14.94 -2.42
C TYR A 89 4.90 13.63 -1.93
N GLY A 90 6.23 13.57 -1.87
CA GLY A 90 6.96 12.35 -1.51
C GLY A 90 8.48 12.55 -1.58
N GLN A 91 9.21 11.47 -1.34
CA GLN A 91 10.67 11.46 -1.32
C GLN A 91 11.25 11.41 -2.74
N GLU A 92 12.45 11.96 -2.91
CA GLU A 92 13.14 12.06 -4.21
C GLU A 92 13.39 10.71 -4.88
N ASN A 93 13.71 9.67 -4.12
CA ASN A 93 13.90 8.32 -4.66
C ASN A 93 12.64 7.78 -5.36
N VAL A 94 11.44 8.15 -4.88
CA VAL A 94 10.16 7.80 -5.52
C VAL A 94 9.87 8.73 -6.69
N THR A 95 10.16 10.03 -6.56
CA THR A 95 10.09 10.98 -7.66
C THR A 95 10.85 10.47 -8.89
N ASN A 96 12.07 9.96 -8.69
CA ASN A 96 12.88 9.38 -9.76
C ASN A 96 12.26 8.13 -10.42
N LYS A 97 11.47 7.35 -9.67
CA LYS A 97 10.72 6.20 -10.21
C LYS A 97 9.46 6.61 -10.97
N ILE A 98 8.83 7.71 -10.57
CA ILE A 98 7.63 8.26 -11.24
C ILE A 98 8.01 8.96 -12.55
N LYS A 99 9.15 9.65 -12.57
CA LYS A 99 9.59 10.52 -13.67
C LYS A 99 9.50 9.88 -15.08
N PRO A 100 9.81 8.60 -15.32
CA PRO A 100 9.68 7.97 -16.62
C PRO A 100 8.23 7.85 -17.16
N PHE A 101 7.23 8.00 -16.29
CA PHE A 101 5.81 7.78 -16.61
C PHE A 101 5.00 9.07 -16.76
N VAL A 102 5.65 10.22 -16.60
CA VAL A 102 5.00 11.55 -16.66
C VAL A 102 5.87 12.52 -17.44
N GLY A 103 5.27 13.63 -17.94
CA GLY A 103 6.01 14.60 -18.71
C GLY A 103 6.92 15.47 -17.84
N ASN A 104 6.37 16.12 -16.83
CA ASN A 104 7.08 17.04 -15.95
C ASN A 104 6.66 16.83 -14.47
N ILE A 105 7.57 17.07 -13.54
CA ILE A 105 7.30 17.05 -12.12
C ILE A 105 7.69 18.41 -11.53
N VAL A 106 6.71 19.09 -10.96
CA VAL A 106 6.89 20.42 -10.37
C VAL A 106 6.96 20.33 -8.84
N ASN A 107 7.68 21.26 -8.26
CA ASN A 107 7.88 21.37 -6.82
C ASN A 107 7.21 22.61 -6.22
N ASP A 108 6.66 23.52 -7.04
CA ASP A 108 6.07 24.79 -6.61
C ASP A 108 4.77 25.09 -7.35
N ILE A 109 3.96 26.01 -6.78
CA ILE A 109 2.60 26.41 -7.21
C ILE A 109 2.59 27.31 -8.44
N SER A 110 3.73 27.67 -9.01
CA SER A 110 3.83 28.66 -10.09
C SER A 110 3.28 28.18 -11.44
N GLU A 111 2.93 26.91 -11.58
CA GLU A 111 2.36 26.35 -12.81
C GLU A 111 0.87 26.10 -12.66
N GLU A 112 0.07 26.71 -13.56
CA GLU A 112 -1.39 26.65 -13.49
C GLU A 112 -1.98 25.32 -14.01
N ASP A 113 -1.24 24.59 -14.85
CA ASP A 113 -1.72 23.36 -15.51
C ASP A 113 -1.13 22.09 -14.86
N ILE A 114 -1.68 21.69 -13.72
CA ILE A 114 -1.33 20.45 -13.04
C ILE A 114 -2.39 19.38 -13.35
N ASP A 115 -1.96 18.24 -13.93
CA ASP A 115 -2.86 17.12 -14.25
C ASP A 115 -3.14 16.23 -13.04
N ALA A 116 -2.13 16.05 -12.16
CA ALA A 116 -2.28 15.22 -10.97
C ALA A 116 -1.41 15.67 -9.79
N ILE A 117 -1.92 15.42 -8.58
CA ILE A 117 -1.23 15.59 -7.29
C ILE A 117 -1.04 14.20 -6.71
N ILE A 118 0.21 13.77 -6.56
CA ILE A 118 0.55 12.40 -6.12
C ILE A 118 1.13 12.43 -4.71
N PHE A 119 0.52 11.69 -3.79
CA PHE A 119 1.02 11.49 -2.43
C PHE A 119 1.58 10.08 -2.27
N THR A 120 2.81 9.94 -1.77
CA THR A 120 3.42 8.63 -1.48
C THR A 120 3.95 8.52 -0.06
N SER A 121 4.53 9.57 0.49
CA SER A 121 5.15 9.55 1.81
C SER A 121 5.23 10.95 2.39
N LEU A 122 5.73 11.06 3.62
CA LEU A 122 6.23 12.33 4.13
C LEU A 122 7.49 12.73 3.38
N VAL A 123 7.64 14.02 3.18
CA VAL A 123 8.83 14.64 2.63
C VAL A 123 9.82 15.02 3.76
N ASP A 124 10.95 15.52 3.35
CA ASP A 124 12.05 16.00 4.17
C ASP A 124 11.75 17.27 5.00
N SER A 125 12.76 18.08 5.25
CA SER A 125 12.70 19.33 6.04
C SER A 125 11.75 20.39 5.48
N GLU A 126 11.38 20.35 4.20
CA GLU A 126 10.47 21.31 3.56
C GLU A 126 8.99 20.92 3.60
N TRP A 127 8.63 19.90 4.40
CA TRP A 127 7.30 19.33 4.42
C TRP A 127 6.15 20.35 4.63
N ILE A 128 6.37 21.41 5.44
CA ILE A 128 5.36 22.45 5.69
C ILE A 128 5.04 23.18 4.37
N LYS A 129 6.08 23.74 3.71
CA LYS A 129 5.93 24.47 2.45
C LYS A 129 5.26 23.60 1.36
N ARG A 130 5.68 22.35 1.27
CA ARG A 130 5.09 21.40 0.30
C ARG A 130 3.65 21.03 0.64
N THR A 131 3.29 20.97 1.92
CA THR A 131 1.91 20.76 2.37
C THR A 131 1.03 21.93 2.00
N GLU A 132 1.51 23.18 2.21
CA GLU A 132 0.81 24.39 1.77
C GLU A 132 0.63 24.43 0.25
N SER A 133 1.66 24.06 -0.51
CA SER A 133 1.57 23.92 -1.97
C SER A 133 0.52 22.90 -2.38
N ALA A 134 0.53 21.71 -1.78
CA ALA A 134 -0.45 20.66 -2.04
C ALA A 134 -1.89 21.12 -1.74
N LEU A 135 -2.10 21.80 -0.60
CA LEU A 135 -3.42 22.35 -0.25
C LEU A 135 -3.92 23.35 -1.29
N ASN A 136 -3.06 24.27 -1.68
CA ASN A 136 -3.42 25.27 -2.71
C ASN A 136 -3.79 24.61 -4.04
N LEU A 137 -3.02 23.60 -4.47
CA LEU A 137 -3.32 22.85 -5.70
C LEU A 137 -4.65 22.09 -5.59
N ILE A 138 -4.91 21.42 -4.46
CA ILE A 138 -6.19 20.73 -4.21
C ILE A 138 -7.39 21.68 -4.32
N ILE A 139 -7.23 22.91 -3.82
CA ILE A 139 -8.32 23.91 -3.80
C ILE A 139 -8.49 24.59 -5.15
N LYS A 140 -7.38 24.91 -5.83
CA LYS A 140 -7.40 25.80 -7.03
C LYS A 140 -7.47 25.05 -8.35
N THR A 141 -7.23 23.74 -8.38
CA THR A 141 -7.18 22.96 -9.63
C THR A 141 -8.15 21.79 -9.59
N ASP A 142 -8.47 21.25 -10.77
CA ASP A 142 -9.22 20.00 -10.93
C ASP A 142 -8.30 18.78 -11.11
N ALA A 143 -7.01 18.91 -10.76
CA ALA A 143 -6.02 17.86 -10.87
C ALA A 143 -6.46 16.56 -10.19
N ASP A 144 -6.20 15.40 -10.78
CA ASP A 144 -6.44 14.09 -10.15
C ASP A 144 -5.62 13.99 -8.86
N ILE A 145 -6.22 13.52 -7.77
CA ILE A 145 -5.52 13.28 -6.50
C ILE A 145 -5.23 11.78 -6.38
N LEU A 146 -3.95 11.43 -6.31
CA LEU A 146 -3.49 10.05 -6.30
C LEU A 146 -2.73 9.75 -5.01
N LEU A 147 -3.07 8.63 -4.35
CA LEU A 147 -2.44 8.17 -3.11
C LEU A 147 -1.74 6.84 -3.33
N GLY A 148 -0.41 6.85 -3.35
CA GLY A 148 0.42 5.67 -3.58
C GLY A 148 0.75 4.86 -2.32
N ASN A 149 0.31 5.32 -1.14
CA ASN A 149 0.45 4.59 0.13
C ASN A 149 -0.82 4.78 0.98
N PRO A 150 -1.76 3.81 0.99
CA PRO A 150 -3.00 3.95 1.74
C PRO A 150 -2.86 3.77 3.26
N ASP A 151 -1.69 3.36 3.76
CA ASP A 151 -1.50 3.16 5.20
C ASP A 151 -1.55 4.50 5.95
N ARG A 152 -2.46 4.63 6.90
CA ARG A 152 -2.60 5.84 7.71
C ARG A 152 -1.59 5.91 8.84
N ILE A 153 -1.28 4.75 9.43
CA ILE A 153 -0.29 4.58 10.49
C ILE A 153 0.46 3.27 10.33
N SER A 154 1.68 3.20 10.85
CA SER A 154 2.34 1.91 11.07
C SER A 154 1.63 1.18 12.22
N PRO A 155 1.25 -0.10 12.07
CA PRO A 155 0.59 -0.85 13.15
C PRO A 155 1.53 -1.15 14.33
N GLU A 156 2.85 -1.04 14.15
CA GLU A 156 3.86 -1.27 15.18
C GLU A 156 4.57 0.02 15.59
N PRO A 157 4.88 0.19 16.89
CA PRO A 157 5.70 1.30 17.37
C PRO A 157 7.13 1.30 16.78
N PRO A 158 7.76 2.46 16.59
CA PRO A 158 7.19 3.79 16.80
C PRO A 158 6.14 4.15 15.75
N PHE A 159 5.01 4.71 16.20
CA PHE A 159 3.98 5.19 15.29
C PHE A 159 4.49 6.40 14.53
N ASN A 160 4.52 6.30 13.21
CA ASN A 160 4.96 7.37 12.33
C ASN A 160 3.79 7.93 11.53
N PHE A 161 3.80 9.25 11.32
CA PHE A 161 2.92 9.89 10.36
C PHE A 161 3.21 9.40 8.95
N THR A 162 2.13 9.19 8.18
CA THR A 162 2.24 8.85 6.76
C THR A 162 1.81 10.03 5.90
N GLY A 163 2.16 10.01 4.62
CA GLY A 163 1.63 10.98 3.65
C GLY A 163 0.11 10.94 3.54
N THR A 164 -0.50 9.79 3.83
CA THR A 164 -1.96 9.59 3.86
C THR A 164 -2.64 10.44 4.93
N LEU A 165 -2.07 10.51 6.13
CA LEU A 165 -2.64 11.33 7.20
C LEU A 165 -2.63 12.83 6.83
N ILE A 166 -1.57 13.28 6.16
CA ILE A 166 -1.50 14.64 5.63
C ILE A 166 -2.59 14.85 4.57
N LEU A 167 -2.70 13.94 3.61
CA LEU A 167 -3.72 14.03 2.57
C LEU A 167 -5.15 14.03 3.15
N ASP A 168 -5.47 13.15 4.09
CA ASP A 168 -6.78 13.12 4.76
C ASP A 168 -7.11 14.49 5.40
N SER A 169 -6.11 15.11 6.04
CA SER A 169 -6.26 16.45 6.63
C SER A 169 -6.51 17.53 5.56
N LEU A 170 -5.78 17.48 4.45
CA LEU A 170 -5.97 18.43 3.34
C LEU A 170 -7.32 18.27 2.66
N LEU A 171 -7.79 17.04 2.47
CA LEU A 171 -9.12 16.77 1.90
C LEU A 171 -10.23 17.23 2.83
N ASN A 172 -10.08 17.07 4.15
CA ASN A 172 -11.02 17.60 5.12
C ASN A 172 -11.09 19.14 5.07
N LEU A 173 -9.95 19.83 4.99
CA LEU A 173 -9.91 21.28 4.80
C LEU A 173 -10.58 21.72 3.49
N SER A 174 -10.31 21.01 2.39
CA SER A 174 -10.94 21.27 1.10
C SER A 174 -12.45 21.11 1.17
N ASN A 175 -12.96 20.08 1.87
CA ASN A 175 -14.39 19.87 2.08
C ASN A 175 -15.04 21.00 2.90
N ILE A 176 -14.35 21.54 3.92
CA ILE A 176 -14.82 22.71 4.71
C ILE A 176 -14.97 23.95 3.79
N LEU A 177 -14.11 24.07 2.77
CA LEU A 177 -14.15 25.14 1.78
C LEU A 177 -15.09 24.83 0.59
N GLU A 178 -16.01 23.87 0.75
CA GLU A 178 -16.99 23.43 -0.24
C GLU A 178 -16.41 22.83 -1.53
N ASN A 179 -15.11 22.53 -1.56
CA ASN A 179 -14.45 21.86 -2.67
C ASN A 179 -14.30 20.36 -2.36
N LYS A 180 -15.32 19.57 -2.66
CA LYS A 180 -15.33 18.12 -2.39
C LYS A 180 -14.40 17.38 -3.35
N ARG A 181 -13.25 16.94 -2.85
CA ARG A 181 -12.25 16.20 -3.61
C ARG A 181 -12.09 14.78 -3.03
N ILE A 182 -11.78 13.84 -3.89
CA ILE A 182 -11.58 12.42 -3.53
C ILE A 182 -10.26 11.97 -4.13
N ALA A 183 -9.46 11.26 -3.34
CA ALA A 183 -8.23 10.63 -3.81
C ALA A 183 -8.51 9.25 -4.39
N LYS A 184 -7.78 8.89 -5.45
CA LYS A 184 -7.66 7.51 -5.92
C LYS A 184 -6.51 6.84 -5.20
N GLU A 185 -6.81 5.81 -4.43
CA GLU A 185 -5.86 5.08 -3.61
C GLU A 185 -5.32 3.82 -4.31
N PHE A 186 -4.01 3.56 -4.20
CA PHE A 186 -3.32 2.41 -4.78
C PHE A 186 -2.77 1.51 -3.67
N GLY A 187 -3.40 0.35 -3.46
CA GLY A 187 -2.99 -0.59 -2.42
C GLY A 187 -4.17 -1.18 -1.65
N LYS A 188 -3.84 -1.90 -0.58
CA LYS A 188 -4.83 -2.44 0.36
C LYS A 188 -5.44 -1.29 1.19
N PRO A 189 -6.75 -1.29 1.45
CA PRO A 189 -7.76 -2.33 1.14
C PRO A 189 -8.46 -2.16 -0.23
N HIS A 190 -7.96 -1.30 -1.14
CA HIS A 190 -8.62 -0.89 -2.38
C HIS A 190 -8.25 -1.74 -3.62
N LEU A 191 -7.71 -2.94 -3.40
CA LEU A 191 -7.37 -3.85 -4.49
C LEU A 191 -8.59 -4.53 -5.07
N THR A 192 -8.50 -4.85 -6.37
CA THR A 192 -9.45 -5.76 -7.03
C THR A 192 -8.77 -7.07 -7.40
N ARG A 193 -9.56 -8.12 -7.64
CA ARG A 193 -9.03 -9.42 -8.11
C ARG A 193 -8.24 -9.30 -9.40
N GLU A 194 -8.64 -8.40 -10.30
CA GLU A 194 -7.93 -8.13 -11.56
C GLU A 194 -6.53 -7.57 -11.32
N MET A 195 -6.38 -6.63 -10.38
CA MET A 195 -5.08 -6.02 -10.04
C MET A 195 -4.07 -7.06 -9.57
N ILE A 196 -4.53 -8.08 -8.83
CA ILE A 196 -3.70 -9.18 -8.30
C ILE A 196 -3.77 -10.43 -9.17
N LYS A 197 -4.37 -10.38 -10.36
CA LYS A 197 -4.49 -11.47 -11.33
C LYS A 197 -5.13 -12.75 -10.76
N VAL A 198 -6.13 -12.62 -9.90
CA VAL A 198 -6.91 -13.72 -9.32
C VAL A 198 -8.25 -13.80 -10.02
N LYS A 199 -8.61 -14.97 -10.55
CA LYS A 199 -9.89 -15.19 -11.23
C LYS A 199 -11.05 -15.15 -10.24
N LYS A 200 -12.26 -14.88 -10.75
CA LYS A 200 -13.47 -14.76 -9.92
C LYS A 200 -13.85 -16.09 -9.23
N ASP A 201 -13.59 -17.20 -9.88
CA ASP A 201 -13.88 -18.56 -9.40
C ASP A 201 -12.77 -19.14 -8.49
N GLU A 202 -11.58 -18.54 -8.46
CA GLU A 202 -10.50 -18.96 -7.57
C GLU A 202 -10.81 -18.63 -6.10
N LYS A 203 -10.64 -19.62 -5.23
CA LYS A 203 -10.79 -19.45 -3.77
C LYS A 203 -9.56 -18.74 -3.22
N LEU A 204 -9.75 -17.50 -2.80
CA LEU A 204 -8.72 -16.63 -2.27
C LEU A 204 -8.78 -16.60 -0.73
N VAL A 205 -7.61 -16.49 -0.09
CA VAL A 205 -7.47 -16.09 1.31
C VAL A 205 -6.45 -14.95 1.40
N VAL A 206 -6.75 -13.94 2.20
CA VAL A 206 -5.82 -12.84 2.54
C VAL A 206 -5.20 -13.13 3.89
N ILE A 207 -3.88 -12.98 4.01
CA ILE A 207 -3.15 -13.18 5.27
C ILE A 207 -2.29 -11.94 5.52
N GLY A 208 -2.46 -11.31 6.67
CA GLY A 208 -1.70 -10.11 7.05
C GLY A 208 -1.86 -9.77 8.53
N ASP A 209 -1.19 -8.73 8.97
CA ASP A 209 -1.15 -8.27 10.38
C ASP A 209 -2.03 -7.04 10.64
N ASN A 210 -2.45 -6.33 9.60
CA ASN A 210 -3.18 -5.08 9.73
C ASN A 210 -4.69 -5.27 9.45
N PRO A 211 -5.56 -5.10 10.47
CA PRO A 211 -7.01 -5.24 10.29
C PRO A 211 -7.59 -4.26 9.28
N TRP A 212 -7.06 -3.03 9.23
CA TRP A 212 -7.60 -1.95 8.40
C TRP A 212 -7.21 -2.05 6.91
N THR A 213 -6.18 -2.80 6.60
CA THR A 213 -5.72 -3.02 5.22
C THR A 213 -5.95 -4.46 4.78
N ASP A 214 -5.40 -5.46 5.49
CA ASP A 214 -5.46 -6.86 5.07
C ASP A 214 -6.83 -7.48 5.29
N ILE A 215 -7.38 -7.33 6.50
CA ILE A 215 -8.68 -7.92 6.81
C ILE A 215 -9.80 -7.17 6.08
N ALA A 216 -9.71 -5.83 6.04
CA ALA A 216 -10.62 -5.02 5.24
C ALA A 216 -10.57 -5.41 3.75
N LEU A 217 -9.39 -5.70 3.21
CA LEU A 217 -9.26 -6.22 1.83
C LEU A 217 -9.98 -7.57 1.66
N GLY A 218 -9.81 -8.49 2.62
CA GLY A 218 -10.52 -9.77 2.60
C GLY A 218 -12.05 -9.58 2.51
N ASN A 219 -12.58 -8.63 3.27
CA ASN A 219 -14.00 -8.27 3.23
C ASN A 219 -14.39 -7.65 1.88
N ASN A 220 -13.59 -6.72 1.35
CA ASN A 220 -13.86 -6.07 0.06
C ASN A 220 -13.80 -7.05 -1.13
N LEU A 221 -12.95 -8.06 -1.06
CA LEU A 221 -12.84 -9.12 -2.07
C LEU A 221 -13.80 -10.30 -1.85
N GLU A 222 -14.66 -10.22 -0.81
CA GLU A 222 -15.60 -11.27 -0.40
C GLU A 222 -14.91 -12.63 -0.22
N CYS A 223 -13.72 -12.62 0.41
CA CYS A 223 -12.94 -13.82 0.65
C CYS A 223 -12.56 -13.99 2.13
N LYS A 224 -12.01 -15.14 2.48
CA LYS A 224 -11.53 -15.39 3.83
C LYS A 224 -10.29 -14.58 4.12
N SER A 225 -10.14 -14.18 5.40
CA SER A 225 -8.97 -13.47 5.89
C SER A 225 -8.42 -14.10 7.16
N ILE A 226 -7.09 -14.07 7.31
CA ILE A 226 -6.37 -14.54 8.49
C ILE A 226 -5.54 -13.39 9.02
N LEU A 227 -5.79 -13.02 10.27
CA LEU A 227 -5.03 -11.98 10.97
C LEU A 227 -3.87 -12.63 11.74
N ILE A 228 -2.65 -12.15 11.50
CA ILE A 228 -1.50 -12.46 12.34
C ILE A 228 -1.39 -11.37 13.38
N SER A 229 -1.67 -11.69 14.64
CA SER A 229 -1.62 -10.71 15.71
C SER A 229 -1.29 -11.34 17.04
N SER A 230 -0.31 -10.76 17.71
CA SER A 230 -0.05 -11.01 19.14
C SER A 230 -0.93 -10.15 20.05
N LYS A 231 -1.72 -9.22 19.51
CA LYS A 231 -2.47 -8.17 20.25
C LYS A 231 -3.88 -7.95 19.68
N SER A 232 -4.62 -9.03 19.38
CA SER A 232 -5.95 -8.98 18.75
C SER A 232 -7.04 -8.19 19.53
N ASP A 233 -6.80 -7.86 20.79
CA ASP A 233 -7.85 -7.36 21.69
C ASP A 233 -7.93 -5.82 21.82
N LEU A 234 -7.16 -5.06 21.04
CA LEU A 234 -6.97 -3.64 21.30
C LEU A 234 -7.54 -2.68 20.25
N ILE A 235 -8.10 -3.17 19.15
CA ILE A 235 -8.61 -2.27 18.10
C ILE A 235 -10.14 -2.35 18.07
N GLN A 236 -10.76 -1.42 18.77
CA GLN A 236 -12.20 -1.21 18.71
C GLN A 236 -12.61 -0.85 17.27
N ASP A 237 -13.71 -1.43 16.79
CA ASP A 237 -14.28 -1.21 15.44
C ASP A 237 -13.43 -1.72 14.25
N ALA A 238 -12.40 -2.50 14.49
CA ALA A 238 -11.61 -3.08 13.41
C ALA A 238 -12.38 -4.19 12.64
N PRO A 239 -12.16 -4.34 11.33
CA PRO A 239 -12.72 -5.44 10.56
C PRO A 239 -12.38 -6.81 11.17
N SER A 240 -13.38 -7.69 11.28
CA SER A 240 -13.21 -9.01 11.90
C SER A 240 -12.60 -10.01 10.90
N PRO A 241 -11.51 -10.72 11.26
CA PRO A 241 -10.93 -11.76 10.44
C PRO A 241 -11.76 -13.07 10.49
N SER A 242 -11.57 -13.93 9.51
CA SER A 242 -12.14 -15.30 9.55
C SER A 242 -11.41 -16.19 10.55
N LEU A 243 -10.14 -15.89 10.83
CA LEU A 243 -9.27 -16.59 11.78
C LEU A 243 -8.20 -15.61 12.27
N SER A 244 -7.82 -15.73 13.57
CA SER A 244 -6.63 -15.07 14.12
C SER A 244 -5.62 -16.11 14.55
N ILE A 245 -4.34 -15.85 14.26
CA ILE A 245 -3.19 -16.69 14.61
C ILE A 245 -2.06 -15.81 15.15
N LYS A 246 -1.11 -16.41 15.87
CA LYS A 246 0.06 -15.67 16.39
C LYS A 246 1.22 -15.65 15.40
N SER A 247 1.32 -16.67 14.55
CA SER A 247 2.38 -16.78 13.54
C SER A 247 1.94 -17.69 12.39
N LEU A 248 2.65 -17.61 11.25
CA LEU A 248 2.45 -18.51 10.12
C LEU A 248 2.70 -19.99 10.45
N GLU A 249 3.48 -20.28 11.49
CA GLU A 249 3.76 -21.63 11.97
C GLU A 249 2.48 -22.40 12.33
N GLU A 250 1.46 -21.74 12.85
CA GLU A 250 0.19 -22.38 13.24
C GLU A 250 -0.64 -22.92 12.07
N ILE A 251 -0.30 -22.54 10.84
CA ILE A 251 -1.05 -22.91 9.62
C ILE A 251 -0.18 -23.55 8.53
N LEU A 252 1.02 -24.01 8.90
CA LEU A 252 1.92 -24.77 8.04
C LEU A 252 1.36 -26.14 7.61
#